data_854a33e60389043c814cd46d7155c99c
#
_entry.id   854a33e60389043c814cd46d7155c99c
#
_cell.length_a   1.000
_cell.length_b   1.000
_cell.length_c   1.000
_cell.angle_alpha   90.00
_cell.angle_beta   90.00
_cell.angle_gamma   90.00
#
_symmetry.space_group_name_H-M   'P 1'
#
loop_
_entity.id
_entity.type
_entity.pdbx_description
1 polymer ?
#
loop_
_entity_poly.entity_id
_entity_poly.type
_entity_poly.pdbx_seq_one_letter_code
_entity_poly.pdbx_strand_id
1 'polypeptide(L)'
;MKKLTAFFLAMILLLGFSAAEEQSFVENEWNFVDGSMDVSHGIPETANGVLARIRERGVLRVATEMYFAPQEFIDPDLEGQDAYVGADMELARLIAERMGVELVIVPMEYTEILRSVATDQCDLAIAALSYTPGRAVSNELSKGYFFSEEYSNITMVIREEDAEKYLTAEDLANATLAAQRGSRQETVTVKNVTQYMEFRRLLQMQDVYDAVMSGTADAGVVDMESAQTYIRNNPKCGLVITEEIRFSLEEQYKGDRVAGKKGETELMYFVNGVIDEVVESGIYDQWIEDARKRADELDL
;
A
#
# COMPACT_ATOMS: atom_id res chain seq x y z
N MET A 1 -73.09 -10.97 46.12
CA MET A 1 -72.27 -11.93 45.27
C MET A 1 -72.10 -11.33 43.88
N LYS A 2 -71.11 -10.50 43.64
CA LYS A 2 -70.72 -10.08 42.30
C LYS A 2 -69.21 -9.96 42.30
N LYS A 3 -68.61 -10.76 41.48
CA LYS A 3 -67.13 -10.81 41.27
C LYS A 3 -66.74 -9.62 40.43
N LEU A 4 -65.87 -8.77 40.97
CA LEU A 4 -65.22 -7.68 40.26
C LEU A 4 -63.94 -8.21 39.73
N THR A 5 -63.84 -8.37 38.41
CA THR A 5 -62.62 -8.69 37.69
C THR A 5 -61.89 -7.38 37.43
N ALA A 6 -60.75 -7.22 38.07
CA ALA A 6 -59.84 -6.09 37.81
C ALA A 6 -59.04 -6.36 36.53
N PHE A 7 -59.20 -5.51 35.54
CA PHE A 7 -58.41 -5.45 34.33
C PHE A 7 -57.11 -4.67 34.65
N PHE A 8 -56.01 -5.36 34.73
CA PHE A 8 -54.68 -4.72 34.77
C PHE A 8 -54.25 -4.42 33.31
N LEU A 9 -54.36 -3.15 32.97
CA LEU A 9 -53.79 -2.65 31.69
C LEU A 9 -52.30 -2.46 31.88
N ALA A 10 -51.50 -3.42 31.44
CA ALA A 10 -50.05 -3.28 31.36
C ALA A 10 -49.72 -2.38 30.16
N MET A 11 -49.38 -1.13 30.48
CA MET A 11 -48.83 -0.19 29.52
C MET A 11 -47.38 -0.57 29.23
N ILE A 12 -47.17 -1.33 28.18
CA ILE A 12 -45.81 -1.61 27.66
C ILE A 12 -45.31 -0.34 26.98
N LEU A 13 -44.43 0.39 27.65
CA LEU A 13 -43.60 1.42 27.04
C LEU A 13 -42.66 0.70 26.04
N LEU A 14 -43.00 0.75 24.78
CA LEU A 14 -42.10 0.48 23.68
C LEU A 14 -41.05 1.61 23.63
N LEU A 15 -39.98 1.43 24.41
CA LEU A 15 -38.75 2.10 24.14
C LEU A 15 -38.24 1.55 22.80
N GLY A 16 -38.40 2.35 21.75
CA GLY A 16 -37.79 2.10 20.47
C GLY A 16 -36.25 2.09 20.66
N PHE A 17 -35.70 0.92 20.88
CA PHE A 17 -34.31 0.70 20.54
C PHE A 17 -34.27 0.78 19.02
N SER A 18 -33.78 1.92 18.52
CA SER A 18 -33.18 1.99 17.20
C SER A 18 -32.12 0.89 17.19
N ALA A 19 -32.43 -0.21 16.52
CA ALA A 19 -31.38 -1.11 16.08
C ALA A 19 -30.45 -0.23 15.24
N ALA A 20 -29.29 0.10 15.81
CA ALA A 20 -28.16 0.46 14.98
C ALA A 20 -28.07 -0.69 13.99
N GLU A 21 -28.28 -0.40 12.70
CA GLU A 21 -27.92 -1.30 11.64
C GLU A 21 -26.47 -1.68 11.92
N GLU A 22 -26.25 -2.88 12.46
CA GLU A 22 -25.02 -3.60 12.24
C GLU A 22 -24.93 -3.68 10.73
N GLN A 23 -24.15 -2.77 10.13
CA GLN A 23 -23.60 -2.99 8.83
C GLN A 23 -22.80 -4.28 8.97
N SER A 24 -23.46 -5.40 8.66
CA SER A 24 -22.79 -6.63 8.36
C SER A 24 -21.86 -6.28 7.19
N PHE A 25 -20.58 -6.13 7.49
CA PHE A 25 -19.55 -6.18 6.47
C PHE A 25 -19.76 -7.53 5.77
N VAL A 26 -20.33 -7.48 4.59
CA VAL A 26 -20.36 -8.62 3.69
C VAL A 26 -18.91 -8.84 3.30
N GLU A 27 -18.33 -9.92 3.78
CA GLU A 27 -16.90 -10.29 3.65
C GLU A 27 -16.42 -10.48 2.20
N ASN A 28 -17.17 -10.08 1.18
CA ASN A 28 -16.90 -10.33 -0.24
C ASN A 28 -17.15 -9.14 -1.18
N GLU A 29 -17.36 -7.93 -0.71
CA GLU A 29 -17.40 -6.78 -1.61
C GLU A 29 -16.07 -6.01 -1.54
N TRP A 30 -15.28 -6.17 -2.60
CA TRP A 30 -14.09 -5.39 -2.88
C TRP A 30 -14.48 -3.92 -2.99
N ASN A 31 -13.94 -3.10 -2.10
CA ASN A 31 -14.26 -1.67 -2.05
C ASN A 31 -13.23 -0.86 -2.84
N PHE A 32 -13.01 -1.23 -4.10
CA PHE A 32 -12.20 -0.48 -5.04
C PHE A 32 -13.02 -0.21 -6.32
N VAL A 33 -12.56 0.76 -7.11
CA VAL A 33 -13.21 1.12 -8.37
C VAL A 33 -12.80 0.12 -9.44
N ASP A 34 -13.76 -0.63 -9.98
CA ASP A 34 -13.53 -1.68 -10.99
C ASP A 34 -13.81 -1.22 -12.42
N GLY A 35 -14.62 -0.18 -12.61
CA GLY A 35 -14.89 0.38 -13.95
C GLY A 35 -13.67 1.11 -14.55
N SER A 36 -13.58 1.12 -15.88
CA SER A 36 -12.57 1.86 -16.62
C SER A 36 -13.21 2.65 -17.78
N MET A 37 -12.47 3.63 -18.32
CA MET A 37 -12.86 4.38 -19.51
C MET A 37 -11.79 4.27 -20.60
N ASP A 38 -12.18 4.56 -21.83
CA ASP A 38 -11.24 4.72 -22.94
C ASP A 38 -10.36 5.95 -22.71
N VAL A 39 -9.05 5.73 -22.66
CA VAL A 39 -8.04 6.77 -22.40
C VAL A 39 -7.33 7.25 -23.67
N SER A 40 -7.67 6.70 -24.85
CA SER A 40 -7.00 6.98 -26.13
C SER A 40 -7.12 8.44 -26.58
N HIS A 41 -8.08 9.17 -26.03
CA HIS A 41 -8.39 10.56 -26.39
C HIS A 41 -8.04 11.58 -25.29
N GLY A 42 -7.33 11.15 -24.23
CA GLY A 42 -7.01 11.99 -23.11
C GLY A 42 -8.19 12.26 -22.18
N ILE A 43 -8.09 13.27 -21.31
CA ILE A 43 -9.14 13.63 -20.38
C ILE A 43 -10.37 14.19 -21.13
N PRO A 44 -11.58 13.62 -20.96
CA PRO A 44 -12.78 14.13 -21.59
C PRO A 44 -13.08 15.60 -21.26
N GLU A 45 -13.63 16.35 -22.21
CA GLU A 45 -14.08 17.73 -21.96
C GLU A 45 -15.19 17.80 -20.90
N THR A 46 -15.97 16.73 -20.77
CA THR A 46 -17.06 16.58 -19.79
C THR A 46 -16.60 16.12 -18.42
N ALA A 47 -15.30 15.86 -18.24
CA ALA A 47 -14.73 15.42 -16.95
C ALA A 47 -15.10 16.40 -15.83
N ASN A 48 -15.28 15.86 -14.64
CA ASN A 48 -15.59 16.62 -13.43
C ASN A 48 -14.57 16.33 -12.30
N GLY A 49 -14.78 16.92 -11.12
CA GLY A 49 -13.97 16.65 -9.93
C GLY A 49 -12.49 16.92 -10.10
N VAL A 50 -11.67 16.01 -9.56
CA VAL A 50 -10.19 16.08 -9.65
C VAL A 50 -9.73 15.95 -11.10
N LEU A 51 -10.34 15.08 -11.89
CA LEU A 51 -9.96 14.86 -13.30
C LEU A 51 -10.07 16.14 -14.12
N ALA A 52 -11.17 16.90 -13.96
CA ALA A 52 -11.32 18.21 -14.60
C ALA A 52 -10.25 19.21 -14.12
N ARG A 53 -9.96 19.26 -12.82
CA ARG A 53 -8.93 20.14 -12.26
C ARG A 53 -7.52 19.83 -12.79
N ILE A 54 -7.19 18.55 -12.99
CA ILE A 54 -5.94 18.14 -13.62
C ILE A 54 -5.86 18.69 -15.04
N ARG A 55 -6.91 18.49 -15.86
CA ARG A 55 -6.98 19.01 -17.22
C ARG A 55 -6.80 20.53 -17.26
N GLU A 56 -7.54 21.27 -16.44
CA GLU A 56 -7.48 22.74 -16.39
C GLU A 56 -6.11 23.28 -15.98
N ARG A 57 -5.46 22.59 -15.05
CA ARG A 57 -4.13 22.95 -14.54
C ARG A 57 -3.03 22.51 -15.49
N GLY A 58 -3.25 21.49 -16.32
CA GLY A 58 -2.25 20.87 -17.19
C GLY A 58 -1.15 20.11 -16.46
N VAL A 59 -1.38 19.69 -15.20
CA VAL A 59 -0.40 19.03 -14.35
C VAL A 59 -1.06 17.95 -13.52
N LEU A 60 -0.46 16.75 -13.51
CA LEU A 60 -0.76 15.65 -12.58
C LEU A 60 0.27 15.63 -11.45
N ARG A 61 -0.18 15.68 -10.21
CA ARG A 61 0.68 15.60 -9.01
C ARG A 61 0.54 14.21 -8.39
N VAL A 62 1.65 13.46 -8.32
CA VAL A 62 1.68 12.10 -7.79
C VAL A 62 2.51 12.05 -6.51
N ALA A 63 1.87 11.66 -5.40
CA ALA A 63 2.53 11.41 -4.13
C ALA A 63 3.15 10.03 -4.12
N THR A 64 4.37 9.93 -3.63
CA THR A 64 5.11 8.66 -3.51
C THR A 64 6.18 8.76 -2.42
N GLU A 65 6.76 7.63 -2.02
CA GLU A 65 8.04 7.60 -1.29
C GLU A 65 9.18 7.28 -2.28
N MET A 66 10.45 7.47 -1.86
CA MET A 66 11.60 7.26 -2.75
C MET A 66 12.63 6.29 -2.17
N TYR A 67 12.17 5.30 -1.40
CA TYR A 67 13.05 4.37 -0.68
C TYR A 67 12.58 2.92 -0.77
N PHE A 68 11.88 2.59 -1.87
CA PHE A 68 11.34 1.26 -2.09
C PHE A 68 11.67 0.74 -3.51
N ALA A 69 12.98 0.56 -3.78
CA ALA A 69 13.44 -0.01 -5.05
C ALA A 69 12.98 -1.49 -5.20
N PRO A 70 12.62 -1.91 -6.38
CA PRO A 70 12.66 -1.23 -7.68
C PRO A 70 11.38 -0.47 -8.06
N GLN A 71 10.38 -0.36 -7.18
CA GLN A 71 9.13 0.34 -7.47
C GLN A 71 9.33 1.85 -7.56
N GLU A 72 9.94 2.48 -6.54
CA GLU A 72 10.22 3.90 -6.49
C GLU A 72 11.51 4.20 -5.72
N PHE A 73 12.44 4.91 -6.34
CA PHE A 73 13.71 5.31 -5.74
C PHE A 73 14.33 6.54 -6.42
N ILE A 74 15.38 7.07 -5.80
CA ILE A 74 16.13 8.19 -6.35
C ILE A 74 17.34 7.66 -7.09
N ASP A 75 17.50 8.05 -8.36
CA ASP A 75 18.71 7.85 -9.14
C ASP A 75 19.64 9.05 -8.93
N PRO A 76 20.78 8.88 -8.25
CA PRO A 76 21.69 9.99 -7.95
C PRO A 76 22.45 10.53 -9.17
N ASP A 77 22.43 9.83 -10.30
CA ASP A 77 23.07 10.27 -11.55
C ASP A 77 22.15 11.19 -12.37
N LEU A 78 20.87 11.34 -11.96
CA LEU A 78 19.88 12.18 -12.61
C LEU A 78 19.50 13.38 -11.72
N GLU A 79 18.88 14.41 -12.31
CA GLU A 79 18.53 15.63 -11.60
C GLU A 79 17.03 15.96 -11.73
N GLY A 80 16.50 16.68 -10.75
CA GLY A 80 15.11 17.18 -10.74
C GLY A 80 14.07 16.07 -10.75
N GLN A 81 13.05 16.19 -11.60
CA GLN A 81 11.97 15.20 -11.70
C GLN A 81 12.42 13.88 -12.35
N ASP A 82 13.48 13.91 -13.16
CA ASP A 82 14.03 12.72 -13.81
C ASP A 82 14.76 11.80 -12.81
N ALA A 83 15.22 12.33 -11.68
CA ALA A 83 15.85 11.57 -10.62
C ALA A 83 14.88 10.61 -9.91
N TYR A 84 13.59 10.82 -10.02
CA TYR A 84 12.58 9.93 -9.44
C TYR A 84 12.26 8.81 -10.42
N VAL A 85 12.77 7.62 -10.15
CA VAL A 85 12.72 6.46 -11.04
C VAL A 85 12.09 5.25 -10.35
N GLY A 86 11.85 4.19 -11.13
CA GLY A 86 11.23 2.95 -10.68
C GLY A 86 9.96 2.63 -11.46
N ALA A 87 9.47 1.41 -11.34
CA ALA A 87 8.34 0.93 -12.13
C ALA A 87 7.05 1.71 -11.84
N ASP A 88 6.82 2.12 -10.60
CA ASP A 88 5.69 2.96 -10.21
C ASP A 88 5.79 4.36 -10.83
N MET A 89 7.01 4.87 -11.01
CA MET A 89 7.21 6.15 -11.67
C MET A 89 6.98 6.07 -13.17
N GLU A 90 7.25 4.92 -13.81
CA GLU A 90 6.87 4.70 -15.21
C GLU A 90 5.35 4.63 -15.38
N LEU A 91 4.64 4.00 -14.43
CA LEU A 91 3.18 4.03 -14.40
C LEU A 91 2.65 5.46 -14.26
N ALA A 92 3.24 6.27 -13.37
CA ALA A 92 2.87 7.67 -13.20
C ALA A 92 3.09 8.49 -14.48
N ARG A 93 4.20 8.25 -15.19
CA ARG A 93 4.51 8.88 -16.50
C ARG A 93 3.49 8.50 -17.56
N LEU A 94 3.16 7.23 -17.64
CA LEU A 94 2.15 6.76 -18.61
C LEU A 94 0.76 7.35 -18.32
N ILE A 95 0.35 7.43 -17.05
CA ILE A 95 -0.92 8.07 -16.68
C ILE A 95 -0.93 9.55 -17.12
N ALA A 96 0.14 10.31 -16.82
CA ALA A 96 0.25 11.71 -17.23
C ALA A 96 0.27 11.88 -18.76
N GLU A 97 0.95 10.99 -19.48
CA GLU A 97 0.96 10.95 -20.96
C GLU A 97 -0.44 10.74 -21.52
N ARG A 98 -1.19 9.75 -21.02
CA ARG A 98 -2.57 9.48 -21.44
C ARG A 98 -3.50 10.63 -21.08
N MET A 99 -3.23 11.34 -19.98
CA MET A 99 -3.96 12.57 -19.62
C MET A 99 -3.61 13.76 -20.52
N GLY A 100 -2.46 13.75 -21.19
CA GLY A 100 -1.96 14.87 -21.98
C GLY A 100 -1.49 16.05 -21.10
N VAL A 101 -0.93 15.78 -19.92
CA VAL A 101 -0.50 16.79 -18.95
C VAL A 101 0.93 16.54 -18.47
N GLU A 102 1.54 17.54 -17.86
CA GLU A 102 2.83 17.43 -17.19
C GLU A 102 2.72 16.58 -15.91
N LEU A 103 3.73 15.72 -15.65
CA LEU A 103 3.85 14.99 -14.39
C LEU A 103 4.71 15.77 -13.39
N VAL A 104 4.24 15.87 -12.17
CA VAL A 104 5.02 16.32 -11.01
C VAL A 104 4.98 15.25 -9.93
N ILE A 105 6.11 14.59 -9.71
CA ILE A 105 6.30 13.63 -8.63
C ILE A 105 6.60 14.40 -7.35
N VAL A 106 5.89 14.07 -6.27
CA VAL A 106 5.98 14.74 -4.96
C VAL A 106 6.40 13.71 -3.91
N PRO A 107 7.72 13.58 -3.64
CA PRO A 107 8.21 12.64 -2.64
C PRO A 107 7.83 13.08 -1.23
N MET A 108 7.45 12.13 -0.39
CA MET A 108 7.10 12.36 1.01
C MET A 108 7.23 11.07 1.84
N GLU A 109 7.11 11.20 3.15
CA GLU A 109 7.04 10.05 4.04
C GLU A 109 5.83 9.16 3.72
N TYR A 110 6.00 7.83 3.76
CA TYR A 110 4.96 6.86 3.40
C TYR A 110 3.62 7.12 4.12
N THR A 111 3.68 7.50 5.40
CA THR A 111 2.49 7.78 6.22
C THR A 111 1.68 9.00 5.77
N GLU A 112 2.27 9.91 4.97
CA GLU A 112 1.63 11.12 4.50
C GLU A 112 1.02 10.97 3.09
N ILE A 113 1.40 9.94 2.33
CA ILE A 113 1.01 9.75 0.93
C ILE A 113 -0.50 9.76 0.75
N LEU A 114 -1.22 8.89 1.44
CA LEU A 114 -2.69 8.80 1.34
C LEU A 114 -3.40 10.05 1.86
N ARG A 115 -2.83 10.68 2.89
CA ARG A 115 -3.36 11.94 3.43
C ARG A 115 -3.21 13.08 2.43
N SER A 116 -2.12 13.14 1.68
CA SER A 116 -1.87 14.19 0.68
C SER A 116 -2.95 14.21 -0.40
N VAL A 117 -3.40 13.02 -0.82
CA VAL A 117 -4.50 12.84 -1.78
C VAL A 117 -5.85 13.22 -1.16
N ALA A 118 -6.12 12.78 0.07
CA ALA A 118 -7.37 13.10 0.77
C ALA A 118 -7.55 14.62 0.98
N THR A 119 -6.44 15.38 1.06
CA THR A 119 -6.42 16.84 1.31
C THR A 119 -6.16 17.69 0.06
N ASP A 120 -6.22 17.11 -1.15
CA ASP A 120 -5.96 17.79 -2.44
C ASP A 120 -4.54 18.38 -2.59
N GLN A 121 -3.56 17.94 -1.81
CA GLN A 121 -2.15 18.29 -2.00
C GLN A 121 -1.58 17.59 -3.23
N CYS A 122 -1.92 16.32 -3.40
CA CYS A 122 -1.64 15.54 -4.60
C CYS A 122 -2.95 15.01 -5.20
N ASP A 123 -2.90 14.57 -6.45
CA ASP A 123 -4.05 14.08 -7.20
C ASP A 123 -4.16 12.55 -7.11
N LEU A 124 -3.02 11.88 -7.18
CA LEU A 124 -2.87 10.43 -7.06
C LEU A 124 -1.76 10.09 -6.06
N ALA A 125 -1.83 8.89 -5.51
CA ALA A 125 -0.77 8.24 -4.75
C ALA A 125 -0.38 6.92 -5.44
N ILE A 126 0.91 6.75 -5.72
CA ILE A 126 1.50 5.55 -6.34
C ILE A 126 2.76 5.23 -5.53
N ALA A 127 2.76 4.14 -4.77
CA ALA A 127 3.84 3.75 -3.86
C ALA A 127 3.64 2.31 -3.38
N ALA A 128 3.59 1.36 -4.30
CA ALA A 128 3.34 -0.06 -4.03
C ALA A 128 2.18 -0.30 -3.04
N LEU A 129 1.09 0.45 -3.19
CA LEU A 129 -0.01 0.48 -2.24
C LEU A 129 -0.91 -0.75 -2.39
N SER A 130 -0.83 -1.71 -1.49
CA SER A 130 -1.77 -2.82 -1.46
C SER A 130 -3.16 -2.38 -1.02
N TYR A 131 -4.19 -3.12 -1.43
CA TYR A 131 -5.54 -2.95 -0.90
C TYR A 131 -5.56 -3.22 0.62
N THR A 132 -6.25 -2.37 1.36
CA THR A 132 -6.73 -2.69 2.71
C THR A 132 -8.11 -2.05 2.92
N PRO A 133 -9.00 -2.65 3.76
CA PRO A 133 -10.28 -2.04 4.07
C PRO A 133 -10.16 -0.61 4.61
N GLY A 134 -9.16 -0.34 5.44
CA GLY A 134 -8.90 1.00 5.98
C GLY A 134 -8.56 2.04 4.90
N ARG A 135 -7.73 1.66 3.93
CA ARG A 135 -7.40 2.52 2.77
C ARG A 135 -8.65 2.76 1.91
N ALA A 136 -9.45 1.73 1.63
CA ALA A 136 -10.65 1.83 0.83
C ALA A 136 -11.76 2.69 1.46
N VAL A 137 -11.79 2.83 2.79
CA VAL A 137 -12.70 3.74 3.48
C VAL A 137 -12.32 5.20 3.24
N SER A 138 -11.03 5.52 3.26
CA SER A 138 -10.53 6.91 3.20
C SER A 138 -10.14 7.38 1.80
N ASN A 139 -9.90 6.47 0.86
CA ASN A 139 -9.45 6.75 -0.50
C ASN A 139 -10.24 5.93 -1.52
N GLU A 140 -10.32 6.41 -2.77
CA GLU A 140 -10.65 5.54 -3.89
C GLU A 140 -9.40 4.78 -4.31
N LEU A 141 -9.54 3.47 -4.54
CA LEU A 141 -8.47 2.61 -4.99
C LEU A 141 -8.79 2.08 -6.39
N SER A 142 -7.79 2.03 -7.24
CA SER A 142 -7.88 1.49 -8.60
C SER A 142 -7.95 -0.05 -8.61
N LYS A 143 -8.08 -0.65 -9.79
CA LYS A 143 -7.70 -2.03 -10.04
C LYS A 143 -6.23 -2.27 -9.65
N GLY A 144 -5.86 -3.52 -9.43
CA GLY A 144 -4.45 -3.88 -9.24
C GLY A 144 -3.68 -3.78 -10.56
N TYR A 145 -2.49 -3.21 -10.52
CA TYR A 145 -1.62 -3.08 -11.69
C TYR A 145 -0.43 -4.03 -11.66
N PHE A 146 -0.01 -4.49 -10.49
CA PHE A 146 1.11 -5.42 -10.33
C PHE A 146 0.80 -6.48 -9.29
N PHE A 147 1.03 -7.76 -9.63
CA PHE A 147 0.77 -8.92 -8.79
C PHE A 147 2.03 -9.79 -8.78
N SER A 148 2.73 -9.82 -7.67
CA SER A 148 3.88 -10.69 -7.45
C SER A 148 3.67 -11.55 -6.21
N GLU A 149 3.88 -12.86 -6.34
CA GLU A 149 3.88 -13.78 -5.21
C GLU A 149 5.02 -13.46 -4.22
N GLU A 150 6.17 -13.01 -4.72
CA GLU A 150 7.32 -12.68 -3.89
C GLU A 150 7.07 -11.44 -3.03
N TYR A 151 6.47 -10.37 -3.59
CA TYR A 151 6.04 -9.20 -2.82
C TYR A 151 4.86 -9.48 -1.90
N SER A 152 4.04 -10.48 -2.23
CA SER A 152 2.92 -10.90 -1.37
C SER A 152 3.38 -11.72 -0.16
N ASN A 153 4.62 -12.23 -0.18
CA ASN A 153 5.20 -12.98 0.92
C ASN A 153 5.94 -12.06 1.87
N ILE A 154 5.36 -11.86 3.04
CA ILE A 154 5.97 -11.12 4.14
C ILE A 154 6.86 -12.06 4.96
N THR A 155 8.06 -11.62 5.24
CA THR A 155 9.05 -12.37 6.02
C THR A 155 9.73 -11.47 7.03
N MET A 156 10.77 -11.98 7.69
CA MET A 156 11.58 -11.18 8.60
C MET A 156 13.06 -11.28 8.23
N VAL A 157 13.76 -10.17 8.39
CA VAL A 157 15.22 -10.15 8.43
C VAL A 157 15.66 -10.12 9.88
N ILE A 158 16.71 -10.89 10.18
CA ILE A 158 17.34 -10.98 11.51
C ILE A 158 18.85 -10.92 11.31
N ARG A 159 19.61 -10.71 12.38
CA ARG A 159 21.07 -10.83 12.31
C ARG A 159 21.47 -12.29 12.08
N GLU A 160 22.52 -12.51 11.31
CA GLU A 160 23.06 -13.85 11.02
C GLU A 160 23.39 -14.63 12.33
N GLU A 161 23.90 -13.95 13.35
CA GLU A 161 24.20 -14.55 14.65
C GLU A 161 22.94 -15.01 15.42
N ASP A 162 21.77 -14.51 15.09
CA ASP A 162 20.49 -14.88 15.69
C ASP A 162 19.70 -15.91 14.85
N ALA A 163 20.27 -16.44 13.76
CA ALA A 163 19.57 -17.33 12.83
C ALA A 163 18.96 -18.59 13.46
N GLU A 164 19.62 -19.13 14.48
CA GLU A 164 19.12 -20.30 15.23
C GLU A 164 18.16 -19.92 16.38
N LYS A 165 18.01 -18.64 16.67
CA LYS A 165 17.19 -18.16 17.79
C LYS A 165 15.74 -17.88 17.38
N TYR A 166 15.51 -17.44 16.14
CA TYR A 166 14.20 -17.05 15.64
C TYR A 166 13.80 -17.94 14.45
N LEU A 167 13.39 -19.17 14.78
CA LEU A 167 12.99 -20.18 13.79
C LEU A 167 11.48 -20.17 13.53
N THR A 168 10.69 -19.84 14.52
CA THR A 168 9.22 -19.85 14.45
C THR A 168 8.61 -18.55 14.97
N ALA A 169 7.34 -18.29 14.71
CA ALA A 169 6.65 -17.12 15.23
C ALA A 169 6.57 -17.09 16.75
N GLU A 170 6.59 -18.25 17.41
CA GLU A 170 6.60 -18.38 18.88
C GLU A 170 7.92 -17.88 19.49
N ASP A 171 9.03 -18.02 18.77
CA ASP A 171 10.35 -17.55 19.24
C ASP A 171 10.42 -16.03 19.35
N LEU A 172 9.50 -15.32 18.68
CA LEU A 172 9.40 -13.87 18.72
C LEU A 172 8.80 -13.33 20.02
N ALA A 173 8.32 -14.17 20.94
CA ALA A 173 7.61 -13.74 22.15
C ALA A 173 8.38 -12.72 23.02
N ASN A 174 9.72 -12.75 22.97
CA ASN A 174 10.58 -11.81 23.68
C ASN A 174 11.40 -10.93 22.73
N ALA A 175 11.04 -10.87 21.46
CA ALA A 175 11.75 -10.09 20.46
C ALA A 175 11.18 -8.67 20.35
N THR A 176 12.05 -7.72 20.04
CA THR A 176 11.69 -6.40 19.55
C THR A 176 11.57 -6.47 18.04
N LEU A 177 10.36 -6.27 17.52
CA LEU A 177 10.07 -6.25 16.09
C LEU A 177 10.12 -4.82 15.56
N ALA A 178 10.46 -4.67 14.28
CA ALA A 178 10.39 -3.40 13.57
C ALA A 178 9.66 -3.58 12.23
N ALA A 179 8.84 -2.60 11.84
CA ALA A 179 8.24 -2.50 10.51
C ALA A 179 8.02 -1.04 10.11
N GLN A 180 7.87 -0.79 8.83
CA GLN A 180 7.48 0.52 8.35
C GLN A 180 6.03 0.81 8.77
N ARG A 181 5.80 2.00 9.33
CA ARG A 181 4.48 2.42 9.83
C ARG A 181 3.45 2.53 8.70
N GLY A 182 2.26 1.97 8.93
CA GLY A 182 1.15 2.01 7.97
C GLY A 182 1.30 1.07 6.78
N SER A 183 2.36 0.27 6.77
CA SER A 183 2.63 -0.70 5.71
C SER A 183 1.76 -1.96 5.84
N ARG A 184 1.73 -2.76 4.76
CA ARG A 184 1.17 -4.11 4.80
C ARG A 184 1.93 -5.04 5.73
N GLN A 185 3.26 -4.86 5.83
CA GLN A 185 4.14 -5.61 6.72
C GLN A 185 3.71 -5.42 8.19
N GLU A 186 3.45 -4.19 8.62
CA GLU A 186 2.90 -3.92 9.96
C GLU A 186 1.57 -4.62 10.16
N THR A 187 0.63 -4.47 9.22
CA THR A 187 -0.73 -5.04 9.31
C THR A 187 -0.70 -6.56 9.45
N VAL A 188 0.09 -7.24 8.60
CA VAL A 188 0.21 -8.70 8.59
C VAL A 188 0.86 -9.19 9.88
N THR A 189 1.89 -8.49 10.37
CA THR A 189 2.57 -8.87 11.61
C THR A 189 1.64 -8.77 12.82
N VAL A 190 0.94 -7.67 12.98
CA VAL A 190 -0.02 -7.49 14.10
C VAL A 190 -1.10 -8.57 14.10
N LYS A 191 -1.51 -9.04 12.90
CA LYS A 191 -2.50 -10.12 12.76
C LYS A 191 -1.96 -11.51 13.14
N ASN A 192 -0.71 -11.81 12.78
CA ASN A 192 -0.17 -13.17 12.83
C ASN A 192 0.81 -13.40 13.99
N VAL A 193 1.49 -12.38 14.49
CA VAL A 193 2.40 -12.50 15.63
C VAL A 193 1.70 -11.97 16.87
N THR A 194 1.26 -12.89 17.72
CA THR A 194 0.44 -12.57 18.90
C THR A 194 1.24 -12.18 20.13
N GLN A 195 2.54 -12.49 20.17
CA GLN A 195 3.42 -12.23 21.30
C GLN A 195 4.76 -11.68 20.81
N TYR A 196 5.16 -10.53 21.34
CA TYR A 196 6.47 -9.89 21.17
C TYR A 196 6.71 -8.94 22.34
N MET A 197 7.97 -8.56 22.59
CA MET A 197 8.31 -7.65 23.67
C MET A 197 7.96 -6.20 23.33
N GLU A 198 8.34 -5.75 22.13
CA GLU A 198 8.09 -4.40 21.61
C GLU A 198 7.84 -4.47 20.11
N PHE A 199 7.02 -3.56 19.56
CA PHE A 199 6.87 -3.41 18.12
C PHE A 199 7.15 -1.95 17.72
N ARG A 200 8.27 -1.73 17.06
CA ARG A 200 8.73 -0.42 16.58
C ARG A 200 8.18 -0.13 15.20
N ARG A 201 7.50 0.99 15.08
CA ARG A 201 6.93 1.51 13.85
C ARG A 201 7.83 2.62 13.34
N LEU A 202 8.61 2.33 12.32
CA LEU A 202 9.61 3.22 11.74
C LEU A 202 9.06 3.97 10.53
N LEU A 203 9.70 5.03 10.09
CA LEU A 203 9.16 5.86 9.00
C LEU A 203 9.51 5.29 7.63
N GLN A 204 10.72 4.77 7.47
CA GLN A 204 11.25 4.27 6.20
C GLN A 204 11.62 2.80 6.30
N MET A 205 11.60 2.09 5.17
CA MET A 205 12.04 0.69 5.12
C MET A 205 13.52 0.56 5.46
N GLN A 206 14.36 1.51 5.05
CA GLN A 206 15.78 1.53 5.41
C GLN A 206 16.00 1.52 6.92
N ASP A 207 15.19 2.30 7.67
CA ASP A 207 15.27 2.34 9.14
C ASP A 207 15.00 0.96 9.76
N VAL A 208 14.19 0.11 9.10
CA VAL A 208 13.91 -1.26 9.56
C VAL A 208 15.17 -2.12 9.50
N TYR A 209 15.90 -2.09 8.38
CA TYR A 209 17.17 -2.80 8.24
C TYR A 209 18.22 -2.28 9.24
N ASP A 210 18.34 -0.97 9.36
CA ASP A 210 19.28 -0.30 10.28
C ASP A 210 18.99 -0.65 11.73
N ALA A 211 17.71 -0.76 12.12
CA ALA A 211 17.31 -1.16 13.47
C ALA A 211 17.74 -2.58 13.78
N VAL A 212 17.65 -3.51 12.84
CA VAL A 212 18.09 -4.90 13.03
C VAL A 212 19.62 -4.98 13.06
N MET A 213 20.30 -4.34 12.13
CA MET A 213 21.78 -4.31 12.09
C MET A 213 22.39 -3.72 13.36
N SER A 214 21.80 -2.66 13.90
CA SER A 214 22.28 -2.01 15.15
C SER A 214 21.87 -2.75 16.41
N GLY A 215 21.02 -3.77 16.34
CA GLY A 215 20.47 -4.49 17.50
C GLY A 215 19.42 -3.71 18.27
N THR A 216 18.90 -2.60 17.74
CA THR A 216 17.79 -1.87 18.35
C THR A 216 16.42 -2.53 18.06
N ALA A 217 16.38 -3.42 17.06
CA ALA A 217 15.34 -4.42 16.87
C ALA A 217 15.98 -5.80 16.73
N ASP A 218 15.25 -6.85 17.09
CA ASP A 218 15.69 -8.23 16.92
C ASP A 218 15.31 -8.76 15.54
N ALA A 219 14.15 -8.38 15.02
CA ALA A 219 13.67 -8.77 13.69
C ALA A 219 12.99 -7.59 12.99
N GLY A 220 13.26 -7.44 11.70
CA GLY A 220 12.63 -6.47 10.81
C GLY A 220 11.63 -7.16 9.87
N VAL A 221 10.40 -6.66 9.82
CA VAL A 221 9.36 -7.22 8.97
C VAL A 221 9.41 -6.56 7.60
N VAL A 222 9.60 -7.37 6.59
CA VAL A 222 9.83 -6.95 5.20
C VAL A 222 9.10 -7.88 4.23
N ASP A 223 8.96 -7.50 2.96
CA ASP A 223 8.60 -8.46 1.94
C ASP A 223 9.84 -9.24 1.45
N MET A 224 9.59 -10.42 0.90
CA MET A 224 10.64 -11.35 0.53
C MET A 224 11.59 -10.76 -0.52
N GLU A 225 11.05 -10.11 -1.55
CA GLU A 225 11.86 -9.62 -2.66
C GLU A 225 12.74 -8.44 -2.24
N SER A 226 12.19 -7.49 -1.48
CA SER A 226 12.97 -6.36 -0.93
C SER A 226 14.10 -6.87 -0.03
N ALA A 227 13.82 -7.87 0.81
CA ALA A 227 14.85 -8.47 1.67
C ALA A 227 15.97 -9.14 0.86
N GLN A 228 15.62 -9.91 -0.16
CA GLN A 228 16.58 -10.56 -1.04
C GLN A 228 17.44 -9.54 -1.78
N THR A 229 16.83 -8.49 -2.31
CA THR A 229 17.52 -7.42 -3.02
C THR A 229 18.46 -6.66 -2.08
N TYR A 230 17.98 -6.25 -0.91
CA TYR A 230 18.80 -5.57 0.08
C TYR A 230 20.03 -6.38 0.49
N ILE A 231 19.85 -7.65 0.85
CA ILE A 231 20.96 -8.53 1.27
C ILE A 231 21.95 -8.77 0.13
N ARG A 232 21.45 -8.97 -1.10
CA ARG A 232 22.31 -9.15 -2.29
C ARG A 232 23.17 -7.93 -2.54
N ASN A 233 22.60 -6.73 -2.43
CA ASN A 233 23.31 -5.49 -2.69
C ASN A 233 24.17 -5.03 -1.50
N ASN A 234 23.90 -5.56 -0.30
CA ASN A 234 24.65 -5.27 0.92
C ASN A 234 25.26 -6.56 1.54
N PRO A 235 26.21 -7.25 0.88
CA PRO A 235 26.68 -8.58 1.29
C PRO A 235 27.40 -8.61 2.65
N LYS A 236 27.67 -7.46 3.25
CA LYS A 236 28.29 -7.32 4.57
C LYS A 236 27.33 -6.79 5.64
N CYS A 237 26.03 -6.70 5.35
CA CYS A 237 25.05 -6.20 6.31
C CYS A 237 24.87 -7.12 7.52
N GLY A 238 25.28 -8.41 7.42
CA GLY A 238 25.13 -9.39 8.51
C GLY A 238 23.66 -9.74 8.79
N LEU A 239 22.77 -9.53 7.81
CA LEU A 239 21.37 -9.91 7.88
C LEU A 239 21.12 -11.19 7.10
N VAL A 240 20.16 -11.96 7.58
CA VAL A 240 19.60 -13.14 6.90
C VAL A 240 18.08 -13.10 6.95
N ILE A 241 17.44 -13.73 5.98
CA ILE A 241 15.98 -13.92 5.96
C ILE A 241 15.63 -15.15 6.79
N THR A 242 14.60 -15.05 7.63
CA THR A 242 14.09 -16.22 8.37
C THR A 242 13.55 -17.27 7.41
N GLU A 243 13.80 -18.57 7.68
CA GLU A 243 13.34 -19.65 6.79
C GLU A 243 11.87 -19.96 6.96
N GLU A 244 11.39 -20.05 8.20
CA GLU A 244 10.03 -20.55 8.53
C GLU A 244 9.04 -19.44 8.88
N ILE A 245 9.51 -18.23 9.24
CA ILE A 245 8.62 -17.11 9.58
C ILE A 245 8.21 -16.39 8.31
N ARG A 246 7.08 -16.81 7.75
CA ARG A 246 6.51 -16.25 6.52
C ARG A 246 5.01 -16.09 6.65
N PHE A 247 4.53 -14.96 6.17
CA PHE A 247 3.11 -14.65 6.12
C PHE A 247 2.75 -14.26 4.68
N SER A 248 1.82 -14.99 4.08
CA SER A 248 1.26 -14.59 2.79
C SER A 248 0.11 -13.62 2.98
N LEU A 249 -0.01 -12.65 2.10
CA LEU A 249 -1.22 -11.83 2.03
C LEU A 249 -2.41 -12.71 1.61
N GLU A 250 -3.55 -12.44 2.23
CA GLU A 250 -4.81 -12.99 1.73
C GLU A 250 -5.04 -12.51 0.29
N GLU A 251 -5.64 -13.35 -0.55
CA GLU A 251 -5.81 -13.07 -1.98
C GLU A 251 -6.40 -11.67 -2.26
N GLN A 252 -7.32 -11.26 -1.40
CA GLN A 252 -7.94 -9.94 -1.52
C GLN A 252 -6.99 -8.76 -1.28
N TYR A 253 -5.89 -8.94 -0.62
CA TYR A 253 -4.92 -7.88 -0.34
C TYR A 253 -3.76 -7.85 -1.35
N LYS A 254 -3.69 -8.83 -2.24
CA LYS A 254 -2.68 -8.87 -3.28
C LYS A 254 -2.90 -7.79 -4.35
N GLY A 255 -1.84 -7.43 -5.02
CA GLY A 255 -1.81 -6.44 -6.09
C GLY A 255 -1.68 -5.01 -5.58
N ASP A 256 -0.75 -4.30 -6.20
CA ASP A 256 -0.51 -2.88 -5.94
C ASP A 256 -1.52 -2.03 -6.70
N ARG A 257 -1.92 -0.90 -6.11
CA ARG A 257 -3.02 -0.07 -6.58
C ARG A 257 -2.66 1.41 -6.50
N VAL A 258 -3.23 2.17 -7.41
CA VAL A 258 -3.21 3.63 -7.34
C VAL A 258 -4.32 4.09 -6.39
N ALA A 259 -4.03 5.07 -5.55
CA ALA A 259 -5.03 5.69 -4.70
C ALA A 259 -5.34 7.12 -5.13
N GLY A 260 -6.61 7.48 -5.05
CA GLY A 260 -7.13 8.82 -5.30
C GLY A 260 -8.02 9.30 -4.14
N LYS A 261 -8.45 10.54 -4.19
CA LYS A 261 -9.36 11.12 -3.20
C LYS A 261 -10.70 10.37 -3.18
N LYS A 262 -11.23 10.11 -1.97
CA LYS A 262 -12.53 9.46 -1.82
C LYS A 262 -13.64 10.23 -2.53
N GLY A 263 -14.47 9.51 -3.29
CA GLY A 263 -15.55 10.08 -4.12
C GLY A 263 -15.14 10.47 -5.54
N GLU A 264 -13.87 10.44 -5.89
CA GLU A 264 -13.37 10.80 -7.24
C GLU A 264 -13.33 9.57 -8.17
N THR A 265 -14.47 8.90 -8.32
CA THR A 265 -14.61 7.66 -9.09
C THR A 265 -14.27 7.84 -10.58
N GLU A 266 -14.57 9.01 -11.16
CA GLU A 266 -14.26 9.29 -12.57
C GLU A 266 -12.74 9.36 -12.82
N LEU A 267 -11.97 9.92 -11.87
CA LEU A 267 -10.52 9.87 -11.92
C LEU A 267 -10.02 8.42 -11.91
N MET A 268 -10.61 7.57 -11.05
CA MET A 268 -10.23 6.15 -11.01
C MET A 268 -10.64 5.39 -12.28
N TYR A 269 -11.73 5.74 -12.94
CA TYR A 269 -12.08 5.17 -14.26
C TYR A 269 -11.02 5.48 -15.30
N PHE A 270 -10.49 6.71 -15.31
CA PHE A 270 -9.37 7.07 -16.18
C PHE A 270 -8.12 6.27 -15.86
N VAL A 271 -7.72 6.26 -14.60
CA VAL A 271 -6.55 5.49 -14.12
C VAL A 271 -6.69 4.00 -14.45
N ASN A 272 -7.87 3.42 -14.25
CA ASN A 272 -8.14 2.03 -14.57
C ASN A 272 -8.05 1.73 -16.08
N GLY A 273 -8.41 2.70 -16.94
CA GLY A 273 -8.21 2.55 -18.38
C GLY A 273 -6.72 2.42 -18.73
N VAL A 274 -5.86 3.19 -18.08
CA VAL A 274 -4.39 3.06 -18.26
C VAL A 274 -3.88 1.75 -17.64
N ILE A 275 -4.39 1.34 -16.47
CA ILE A 275 -4.02 0.07 -15.84
C ILE A 275 -4.42 -1.11 -16.74
N ASP A 276 -5.58 -1.07 -17.38
CA ASP A 276 -5.98 -2.12 -18.33
C ASP A 276 -4.97 -2.25 -19.48
N GLU A 277 -4.49 -1.13 -20.08
CA GLU A 277 -3.42 -1.15 -21.08
C GLU A 277 -2.12 -1.77 -20.54
N VAL A 278 -1.73 -1.40 -19.30
CA VAL A 278 -0.50 -1.89 -18.65
C VAL A 278 -0.58 -3.39 -18.41
N VAL A 279 -1.69 -3.87 -17.86
CA VAL A 279 -1.90 -5.30 -17.56
C VAL A 279 -2.00 -6.13 -18.85
N GLU A 280 -2.75 -5.66 -19.84
CA GLU A 280 -2.90 -6.35 -21.13
C GLU A 280 -1.57 -6.46 -21.91
N SER A 281 -0.73 -5.44 -21.84
CA SER A 281 0.57 -5.43 -22.50
C SER A 281 1.67 -6.15 -21.72
N GLY A 282 1.51 -6.31 -20.39
CA GLY A 282 2.56 -6.84 -19.50
C GLY A 282 3.77 -5.91 -19.35
N ILE A 283 3.63 -4.62 -19.71
CA ILE A 283 4.77 -3.68 -19.73
C ILE A 283 5.32 -3.41 -18.33
N TYR A 284 4.51 -3.54 -17.27
CA TYR A 284 4.96 -3.30 -15.91
C TYR A 284 6.07 -4.29 -15.49
N ASP A 285 6.00 -5.55 -15.95
CA ASP A 285 7.04 -6.54 -15.69
C ASP A 285 8.39 -6.12 -16.30
N GLN A 286 8.37 -5.47 -17.48
CA GLN A 286 9.56 -4.91 -18.08
C GLN A 286 10.10 -3.73 -17.28
N TRP A 287 9.23 -2.84 -16.80
CA TRP A 287 9.64 -1.69 -15.97
C TRP A 287 10.27 -2.15 -14.64
N ILE A 288 9.70 -3.17 -14.00
CA ILE A 288 10.29 -3.77 -12.79
C ILE A 288 11.69 -4.34 -13.06
N GLU A 289 11.86 -5.07 -14.16
CA GLU A 289 13.17 -5.64 -14.53
C GLU A 289 14.22 -4.56 -14.82
N ASP A 290 13.85 -3.50 -15.53
CA ASP A 290 14.77 -2.40 -15.86
C ASP A 290 15.10 -1.59 -14.61
N ALA A 291 14.12 -1.32 -13.76
CA ALA A 291 14.31 -0.63 -12.48
C ALA A 291 15.18 -1.47 -11.52
N ARG A 292 14.99 -2.79 -11.47
CA ARG A 292 15.82 -3.70 -10.66
C ARG A 292 17.28 -3.67 -11.11
N LYS A 293 17.55 -3.74 -12.42
CA LYS A 293 18.92 -3.61 -12.94
C LYS A 293 19.56 -2.28 -12.54
N ARG A 294 18.76 -1.19 -12.62
CA ARG A 294 19.28 0.13 -12.24
C ARG A 294 19.54 0.23 -10.73
N ALA A 295 18.64 -0.30 -9.90
CA ALA A 295 18.83 -0.37 -8.45
C ALA A 295 20.08 -1.20 -8.08
N ASP A 296 20.28 -2.34 -8.73
CA ASP A 296 21.49 -3.18 -8.55
C ASP A 296 22.79 -2.44 -8.93
N GLU A 297 22.78 -1.60 -10.00
CA GLU A 297 23.92 -0.74 -10.38
C GLU A 297 24.23 0.35 -9.34
N LEU A 298 23.23 0.77 -8.58
CA LEU A 298 23.33 1.81 -7.56
C LEU A 298 23.56 1.25 -6.14
N ASP A 299 23.64 -0.07 -5.99
CA ASP A 299 23.73 -0.77 -4.71
C ASP A 299 22.54 -0.47 -3.76
N LEU A 300 21.29 -0.30 -4.33
CA LEU A 300 20.05 -0.01 -3.61
C LEU A 300 19.24 -1.28 -3.29
#